data_3b5a12ffb8b442bf241f9db6ab1914a0
#
_entry.id   3b5a12ffb8b442bf241f9db6ab1914a0
#
_cell.length_a   1.000
_cell.length_b   1.000
_cell.length_c   1.000
_cell.angle_alpha   90.00
_cell.angle_beta   90.00
_cell.angle_gamma   90.00
#
_symmetry.space_group_name_H-M   'P 1'
#
loop_
_entity.id
_entity.type
_entity.pdbx_description
1 polymer ?
#
loop_
_entity_poly.entity_id
_entity_poly.type
_entity_poly.pdbx_seq_one_letter_code
_entity_poly.pdbx_strand_id
1 'polypeptide(L)'
;MPLHIAESVLGVFAFDDKGKIIAFREFPRDHAEVAGKIASIQMGTPTEEHRGLITELMRKGHREFTLESKPLAEKLQEEFKKAKFEVLIPNVAGSMLREKLQDIAEEIGFEGVDDFAREVNFILTRHKLRTEAAQRDSLIIQSIGLLDDIDKFTNILIGRVREWYSIHFPELDHLVPDHEIYIKLIMALGQRSEFTKEAIMKAAGLSEEESEKIAEAAANSLGAQFDEIDLSSLRRTCKEILELHDLRKEIADYIDGLMSQIAPNLRAVVGSAIGARLIAIAGGLQELSRMPASTIQVLGAEKALFRALKKKGSPPKHGVIFQYPEVRGAPKKLRGKIARALSGKVAIAARVDAMSGEFVGDKLEAELRARIANIKKAIRKEL
;
A
#
# COMPACT_ATOMS: atom_id res chain seq x y z
N MET A 1 -32.35 -36.11 -1.38
CA MET A 1 -31.91 -35.17 -0.34
C MET A 1 -30.46 -34.83 -0.60
N PRO A 2 -30.09 -33.56 -0.57
CA PRO A 2 -28.70 -33.14 -0.77
C PRO A 2 -27.81 -33.69 0.35
N LEU A 3 -26.56 -34.00 0.06
CA LEU A 3 -25.55 -34.29 1.07
C LEU A 3 -24.69 -33.04 1.30
N HIS A 4 -24.43 -32.80 2.58
CA HIS A 4 -23.62 -31.65 3.01
C HIS A 4 -22.16 -32.07 3.09
N ILE A 5 -21.30 -31.36 2.34
CA ILE A 5 -19.84 -31.62 2.33
C ILE A 5 -19.14 -30.48 3.07
N ALA A 6 -18.22 -30.84 3.94
CA ALA A 6 -17.29 -29.92 4.56
C ALA A 6 -15.96 -30.60 4.86
N GLU A 7 -14.93 -29.80 5.06
CA GLU A 7 -13.57 -30.20 5.35
C GLU A 7 -13.12 -29.74 6.74
N SER A 8 -12.25 -30.54 7.33
CA SER A 8 -11.52 -30.21 8.55
C SER A 8 -10.07 -30.64 8.43
N VAL A 9 -9.29 -30.50 9.50
CA VAL A 9 -7.92 -31.06 9.59
C VAL A 9 -7.88 -32.57 9.48
N LEU A 10 -9.00 -33.26 9.72
CA LEU A 10 -9.11 -34.71 9.65
C LEU A 10 -9.32 -35.21 8.21
N GLY A 11 -9.95 -34.42 7.35
CA GLY A 11 -10.31 -34.81 5.99
C GLY A 11 -11.55 -34.13 5.47
N VAL A 12 -12.17 -34.74 4.45
CA VAL A 12 -13.40 -34.30 3.79
C VAL A 12 -14.53 -35.24 4.18
N PHE A 13 -15.64 -34.67 4.67
CA PHE A 13 -16.78 -35.40 5.21
C PHE A 13 -18.05 -35.07 4.46
N ALA A 14 -18.96 -36.06 4.33
CA ALA A 14 -20.29 -35.87 3.82
C ALA A 14 -21.31 -36.28 4.89
N PHE A 15 -22.25 -35.40 5.18
CA PHE A 15 -23.28 -35.59 6.18
C PHE A 15 -24.68 -35.54 5.52
N ASP A 16 -25.64 -36.18 6.15
CA ASP A 16 -27.06 -36.01 5.84
C ASP A 16 -27.66 -34.79 6.56
N ASP A 17 -28.92 -34.47 6.29
CA ASP A 17 -29.65 -33.36 6.93
C ASP A 17 -29.80 -33.51 8.48
N LYS A 18 -29.55 -34.69 9.02
CA LYS A 18 -29.59 -34.99 10.46
C LYS A 18 -28.25 -34.90 11.14
N GLY A 19 -27.18 -34.57 10.38
CA GLY A 19 -25.82 -34.49 10.88
C GLY A 19 -25.13 -35.85 11.08
N LYS A 20 -25.62 -36.93 10.43
CA LYS A 20 -24.97 -38.21 10.43
C LYS A 20 -23.94 -38.31 9.32
N ILE A 21 -22.76 -38.82 9.63
CA ILE A 21 -21.69 -39.08 8.63
C ILE A 21 -22.14 -40.20 7.69
N ILE A 22 -22.18 -39.90 6.39
CA ILE A 22 -22.56 -40.86 5.34
C ILE A 22 -21.29 -41.46 4.69
N ALA A 23 -20.26 -40.65 4.52
CA ALA A 23 -18.98 -41.07 4.05
C ALA A 23 -17.91 -40.01 4.37
N PHE A 24 -16.65 -40.41 4.41
CA PHE A 24 -15.54 -39.49 4.61
C PHE A 24 -14.28 -39.99 3.92
N ARG A 25 -13.32 -39.08 3.74
CA ARG A 25 -11.96 -39.36 3.26
C ARG A 25 -10.98 -38.64 4.15
N GLU A 26 -10.14 -39.41 4.85
CA GLU A 26 -9.11 -38.86 5.75
C GLU A 26 -8.01 -38.19 4.95
N PHE A 27 -7.47 -37.10 5.49
CA PHE A 27 -6.19 -36.56 5.07
C PHE A 27 -5.02 -37.41 5.65
N PRO A 28 -3.85 -37.38 5.03
CA PRO A 28 -2.66 -37.98 5.63
C PRO A 28 -2.36 -37.38 7.01
N ARG A 29 -1.78 -38.17 7.91
CA ARG A 29 -1.42 -37.71 9.25
C ARG A 29 -0.08 -36.96 9.27
N ASP A 30 0.12 -36.08 8.29
CA ASP A 30 1.27 -35.19 8.17
C ASP A 30 0.81 -33.73 8.22
N HIS A 31 1.31 -32.98 9.20
CA HIS A 31 0.90 -31.60 9.43
C HIS A 31 1.14 -30.67 8.23
N ALA A 32 2.28 -30.85 7.52
CA ALA A 32 2.64 -30.00 6.41
C ALA A 32 1.79 -30.29 5.16
N GLU A 33 1.51 -31.59 4.91
CA GLU A 33 0.65 -32.01 3.81
C GLU A 33 -0.80 -31.54 4.02
N VAL A 34 -1.33 -31.71 5.24
CA VAL A 34 -2.69 -31.24 5.58
C VAL A 34 -2.78 -29.73 5.50
N ALA A 35 -1.78 -28.98 5.97
CA ALA A 35 -1.73 -27.54 5.82
C ALA A 35 -1.76 -27.13 4.34
N GLY A 36 -1.02 -27.81 3.46
CA GLY A 36 -1.03 -27.60 2.02
C GLY A 36 -2.39 -27.85 1.38
N LYS A 37 -3.07 -28.96 1.78
CA LYS A 37 -4.42 -29.28 1.31
C LYS A 37 -5.45 -28.24 1.75
N ILE A 38 -5.43 -27.83 3.02
CA ILE A 38 -6.35 -26.78 3.53
C ILE A 38 -6.09 -25.43 2.85
N ALA A 39 -4.83 -25.06 2.61
CA ALA A 39 -4.49 -23.86 1.85
C ALA A 39 -5.07 -23.90 0.43
N SER A 40 -4.98 -25.04 -0.27
CA SER A 40 -5.55 -25.24 -1.60
C SER A 40 -7.08 -25.12 -1.60
N ILE A 41 -7.73 -25.70 -0.59
CA ILE A 41 -9.19 -25.61 -0.39
C ILE A 41 -9.63 -24.16 -0.18
N GLN A 42 -8.91 -23.40 0.66
CA GLN A 42 -9.17 -21.97 0.90
C GLN A 42 -9.06 -21.14 -0.38
N MET A 43 -8.19 -21.53 -1.33
CA MET A 43 -8.12 -20.96 -2.68
C MET A 43 -9.17 -21.52 -3.66
N GLY A 44 -10.10 -22.33 -3.18
CA GLY A 44 -11.15 -22.94 -3.99
C GLY A 44 -10.67 -24.09 -4.88
N THR A 45 -9.55 -24.75 -4.55
CA THR A 45 -9.05 -25.90 -5.35
C THR A 45 -9.41 -27.19 -4.66
N PRO A 46 -10.21 -28.10 -5.33
CA PRO A 46 -10.57 -29.40 -4.77
C PRO A 46 -9.34 -30.30 -4.61
N THR A 47 -9.29 -31.05 -3.51
CA THR A 47 -8.27 -32.05 -3.27
C THR A 47 -8.67 -33.42 -3.85
N GLU A 48 -7.76 -34.40 -3.83
CA GLU A 48 -8.05 -35.76 -4.25
C GLU A 48 -9.12 -36.42 -3.40
N GLU A 49 -9.15 -36.09 -2.10
CA GLU A 49 -10.15 -36.58 -1.15
C GLU A 49 -11.56 -36.10 -1.52
N HIS A 50 -11.71 -34.83 -1.95
CA HIS A 50 -12.99 -34.34 -2.49
C HIS A 50 -13.43 -35.14 -3.69
N ARG A 51 -12.53 -35.34 -4.66
CA ARG A 51 -12.82 -36.10 -5.89
C ARG A 51 -13.18 -37.55 -5.59
N GLY A 52 -12.42 -38.18 -4.69
CA GLY A 52 -12.65 -39.55 -4.27
C GLY A 52 -13.99 -39.73 -3.55
N LEU A 53 -14.31 -38.84 -2.59
CA LEU A 53 -15.56 -38.85 -1.85
C LEU A 53 -16.77 -38.65 -2.75
N ILE A 54 -16.73 -37.61 -3.62
CA ILE A 54 -17.83 -37.31 -4.55
C ILE A 54 -18.04 -38.45 -5.53
N THR A 55 -16.98 -39.03 -6.07
CA THR A 55 -17.07 -40.18 -6.98
C THR A 55 -17.73 -41.37 -6.32
N GLU A 56 -17.40 -41.67 -5.05
CA GLU A 56 -18.03 -42.76 -4.28
C GLU A 56 -19.50 -42.48 -4.04
N LEU A 57 -19.87 -41.27 -3.59
CA LEU A 57 -21.24 -40.87 -3.35
C LEU A 57 -22.09 -40.89 -4.62
N MET A 58 -21.53 -40.49 -5.75
CA MET A 58 -22.20 -40.59 -7.05
C MET A 58 -22.44 -42.02 -7.49
N ARG A 59 -21.55 -42.97 -7.17
CA ARG A 59 -21.79 -44.41 -7.39
C ARG A 59 -22.91 -44.96 -6.52
N LYS A 60 -23.08 -44.39 -5.31
CA LYS A 60 -24.21 -44.72 -4.39
C LYS A 60 -25.53 -44.05 -4.80
N GLY A 61 -25.52 -43.25 -5.89
CA GLY A 61 -26.75 -42.64 -6.44
C GLY A 61 -26.99 -41.18 -6.02
N HIS A 62 -26.13 -40.59 -5.17
CA HIS A 62 -26.28 -39.20 -4.76
C HIS A 62 -25.83 -38.27 -5.89
N ARG A 63 -26.55 -37.14 -6.10
CA ARG A 63 -26.31 -36.19 -7.17
C ARG A 63 -26.37 -34.73 -6.74
N GLU A 64 -26.83 -34.45 -5.54
CA GLU A 64 -27.01 -33.12 -5.00
C GLU A 64 -26.11 -32.95 -3.77
N PHE A 65 -25.25 -31.90 -3.79
CA PHE A 65 -24.26 -31.63 -2.78
C PHE A 65 -24.30 -30.15 -2.38
N THR A 66 -24.09 -29.86 -1.10
CA THR A 66 -23.89 -28.47 -0.64
C THR A 66 -22.54 -28.29 -0.01
N LEU A 67 -21.93 -27.11 -0.22
CA LEU A 67 -20.64 -26.69 0.36
C LEU A 67 -20.76 -25.27 0.89
N GLU A 68 -19.81 -24.85 1.74
CA GLU A 68 -19.74 -23.47 2.23
C GLU A 68 -18.89 -22.56 1.31
N SER A 69 -18.00 -23.13 0.49
CA SER A 69 -17.09 -22.38 -0.40
C SER A 69 -17.62 -22.29 -1.83
N LYS A 70 -17.94 -21.07 -2.28
CA LYS A 70 -18.39 -20.83 -3.65
C LYS A 70 -17.33 -21.20 -4.71
N PRO A 71 -16.04 -20.77 -4.58
CA PRO A 71 -15.00 -21.13 -5.57
C PRO A 71 -14.79 -22.66 -5.68
N LEU A 72 -14.90 -23.37 -4.55
CA LEU A 72 -14.78 -24.82 -4.51
C LEU A 72 -15.96 -25.50 -5.21
N ALA A 73 -17.18 -25.02 -4.95
CA ALA A 73 -18.39 -25.53 -5.59
C ALA A 73 -18.37 -25.34 -7.10
N GLU A 74 -17.93 -24.18 -7.59
CA GLU A 74 -17.82 -23.89 -9.02
C GLU A 74 -16.85 -24.86 -9.72
N LYS A 75 -15.66 -25.06 -9.14
CA LYS A 75 -14.68 -26.00 -9.70
C LYS A 75 -15.15 -27.46 -9.67
N LEU A 76 -15.79 -27.88 -8.59
CA LEU A 76 -16.38 -29.22 -8.51
C LEU A 76 -17.54 -29.39 -9.51
N GLN A 77 -18.32 -28.35 -9.77
CA GLN A 77 -19.36 -28.37 -10.79
C GLN A 77 -18.79 -28.53 -12.21
N GLU A 78 -17.63 -27.92 -12.49
CA GLU A 78 -16.91 -28.09 -13.77
C GLU A 78 -16.42 -29.54 -13.96
N GLU A 79 -15.87 -30.14 -12.90
CA GLU A 79 -15.33 -31.48 -12.90
C GLU A 79 -16.44 -32.56 -12.95
N PHE A 80 -17.52 -32.36 -12.22
CA PHE A 80 -18.62 -33.34 -12.04
C PHE A 80 -19.95 -32.86 -12.67
N LYS A 81 -20.01 -32.79 -13.98
CA LYS A 81 -21.17 -32.30 -14.76
C LYS A 81 -22.50 -33.02 -14.48
N LYS A 82 -22.48 -34.23 -13.91
CA LYS A 82 -23.68 -35.04 -13.60
C LYS A 82 -24.17 -34.87 -12.16
N ALA A 83 -23.47 -34.04 -11.37
CA ALA A 83 -23.86 -33.69 -10.02
C ALA A 83 -24.22 -32.19 -9.95
N LYS A 84 -24.99 -31.81 -8.94
CA LYS A 84 -25.35 -30.42 -8.66
C LYS A 84 -24.70 -29.99 -7.36
N PHE A 85 -24.00 -28.85 -7.39
CA PHE A 85 -23.35 -28.26 -6.22
C PHE A 85 -23.99 -26.92 -5.89
N GLU A 86 -24.47 -26.79 -4.68
CA GLU A 86 -25.08 -25.55 -4.17
C GLU A 86 -24.23 -25.00 -3.01
N VAL A 87 -24.21 -23.67 -2.86
CA VAL A 87 -23.53 -23.01 -1.74
C VAL A 87 -24.55 -22.72 -0.64
N LEU A 88 -24.30 -23.25 0.56
CA LEU A 88 -25.12 -23.02 1.74
C LEU A 88 -24.22 -22.67 2.92
N ILE A 89 -24.41 -21.48 3.53
CA ILE A 89 -23.60 -20.99 4.65
C ILE A 89 -24.50 -20.53 5.80
N PRO A 90 -24.39 -21.13 7.01
CA PRO A 90 -23.66 -22.38 7.29
C PRO A 90 -24.37 -23.60 6.71
N ASN A 91 -23.63 -24.64 6.35
CA ASN A 91 -24.22 -25.94 6.06
C ASN A 91 -24.13 -26.89 7.27
N VAL A 92 -24.90 -28.01 7.22
CA VAL A 92 -24.94 -28.98 8.33
C VAL A 92 -23.55 -29.58 8.60
N ALA A 93 -22.81 -29.95 7.55
CA ALA A 93 -21.49 -30.56 7.69
C ALA A 93 -20.47 -29.61 8.36
N GLY A 94 -20.42 -28.35 7.91
CA GLY A 94 -19.53 -27.34 8.51
C GLY A 94 -19.89 -27.06 9.98
N SER A 95 -21.19 -27.01 10.32
CA SER A 95 -21.62 -26.83 11.70
C SER A 95 -21.22 -28.02 12.58
N MET A 96 -21.47 -29.25 12.11
CA MET A 96 -21.08 -30.45 12.84
C MET A 96 -19.59 -30.56 13.07
N LEU A 97 -18.75 -30.27 12.05
CA LEU A 97 -17.31 -30.31 12.20
C LEU A 97 -16.78 -29.22 13.15
N ARG A 98 -17.40 -28.04 13.19
CA ARG A 98 -17.00 -26.98 14.14
C ARG A 98 -17.39 -27.30 15.59
N GLU A 99 -18.54 -27.95 15.80
CA GLU A 99 -19.07 -28.20 17.13
C GLU A 99 -18.59 -29.52 17.76
N LYS A 100 -18.36 -30.56 16.93
CA LYS A 100 -18.10 -31.92 17.38
C LYS A 100 -16.84 -32.54 16.79
N LEU A 101 -15.81 -31.74 16.54
CA LEU A 101 -14.57 -32.23 15.92
C LEU A 101 -13.90 -33.32 16.74
N GLN A 102 -13.91 -33.21 18.08
CA GLN A 102 -13.36 -34.21 18.98
C GLN A 102 -14.11 -35.52 18.95
N ASP A 103 -15.44 -35.47 19.04
CA ASP A 103 -16.28 -36.68 18.99
C ASP A 103 -16.11 -37.42 17.65
N ILE A 104 -16.04 -36.67 16.56
CA ILE A 104 -15.81 -37.23 15.21
C ILE A 104 -14.40 -37.82 15.10
N ALA A 105 -13.36 -37.17 15.68
CA ALA A 105 -12.02 -37.71 15.72
C ALA A 105 -11.95 -39.04 16.47
N GLU A 106 -12.65 -39.15 17.60
CA GLU A 106 -12.73 -40.39 18.38
C GLU A 106 -13.44 -41.50 17.58
N GLU A 107 -14.57 -41.19 16.88
CA GLU A 107 -15.30 -42.15 16.04
C GLU A 107 -14.40 -42.74 14.91
N ILE A 108 -13.48 -41.96 14.34
CA ILE A 108 -12.60 -42.42 13.28
C ILE A 108 -11.24 -42.92 13.79
N GLY A 109 -11.04 -42.96 15.11
CA GLY A 109 -9.77 -43.44 15.74
C GLY A 109 -8.60 -42.47 15.54
N PHE A 110 -8.86 -41.15 15.52
CA PHE A 110 -7.83 -40.12 15.44
C PHE A 110 -7.55 -39.52 16.81
N GLU A 111 -6.41 -39.88 17.41
CA GLU A 111 -5.99 -39.37 18.72
C GLU A 111 -5.31 -37.98 18.59
N GLY A 112 -5.50 -37.11 19.58
CA GLY A 112 -4.78 -35.82 19.70
C GLY A 112 -5.15 -34.79 18.64
N VAL A 113 -6.41 -34.73 18.21
CA VAL A 113 -6.89 -33.81 17.15
C VAL A 113 -6.62 -32.34 17.45
N ASP A 114 -6.68 -31.92 18.72
CA ASP A 114 -6.49 -30.50 19.10
C ASP A 114 -5.02 -30.08 18.88
N ASP A 115 -4.06 -30.90 19.27
CA ASP A 115 -2.64 -30.64 19.06
C ASP A 115 -2.31 -30.69 17.56
N PHE A 116 -2.87 -31.66 16.86
CA PHE A 116 -2.71 -31.77 15.42
C PHE A 116 -3.28 -30.54 14.71
N ALA A 117 -4.48 -30.10 15.06
CA ALA A 117 -5.11 -28.90 14.48
C ALA A 117 -4.31 -27.62 14.79
N ARG A 118 -3.72 -27.54 15.99
CA ARG A 118 -2.87 -26.40 16.39
C ARG A 118 -1.61 -26.33 15.53
N GLU A 119 -0.92 -27.44 15.32
CA GLU A 119 0.27 -27.50 14.49
C GLU A 119 -0.04 -27.21 13.01
N VAL A 120 -1.11 -27.77 12.46
CA VAL A 120 -1.57 -27.47 11.10
C VAL A 120 -1.87 -25.98 10.95
N ASN A 121 -2.61 -25.38 11.90
CA ASN A 121 -2.91 -23.95 11.87
C ASN A 121 -1.67 -23.07 12.02
N PHE A 122 -0.67 -23.50 12.81
CA PHE A 122 0.60 -22.80 12.91
C PHE A 122 1.35 -22.79 11.57
N ILE A 123 1.42 -23.93 10.88
CA ILE A 123 2.03 -24.04 9.55
C ILE A 123 1.28 -23.18 8.53
N LEU A 124 -0.05 -23.22 8.53
CA LEU A 124 -0.89 -22.40 7.65
C LEU A 124 -0.66 -20.89 7.86
N THR A 125 -0.63 -20.47 9.13
CA THR A 125 -0.38 -19.06 9.49
C THR A 125 1.02 -18.64 9.04
N ARG A 126 2.03 -19.49 9.28
CA ARG A 126 3.41 -19.23 8.83
C ARG A 126 3.51 -19.16 7.31
N HIS A 127 2.78 -20.02 6.60
CA HIS A 127 2.73 -19.98 5.12
C HIS A 127 2.07 -18.70 4.62
N LYS A 128 0.93 -18.29 5.19
CA LYS A 128 0.26 -17.02 4.87
C LYS A 128 1.16 -15.82 5.12
N LEU A 129 1.80 -15.76 6.30
CA LEU A 129 2.74 -14.68 6.63
C LEU A 129 3.92 -14.61 5.65
N ARG A 130 4.47 -15.76 5.24
CA ARG A 130 5.53 -15.80 4.22
C ARG A 130 5.04 -15.35 2.84
N THR A 131 3.83 -15.72 2.46
CA THR A 131 3.23 -15.32 1.18
C THR A 131 2.92 -13.82 1.17
N GLU A 132 2.40 -13.27 2.26
CA GLU A 132 2.17 -11.84 2.44
C GLU A 132 3.48 -11.04 2.53
N ALA A 133 4.49 -11.57 3.25
CA ALA A 133 5.83 -10.97 3.28
C ALA A 133 6.56 -11.07 1.94
N ALA A 134 6.21 -12.03 1.09
CA ALA A 134 6.70 -12.13 -0.29
C ALA A 134 5.98 -11.18 -1.26
N GLN A 135 4.87 -10.57 -0.84
CA GLN A 135 4.26 -9.48 -1.59
C GLN A 135 5.16 -8.24 -1.47
N ARG A 136 6.00 -8.05 -2.49
CA ARG A 136 6.98 -6.95 -2.55
C ARG A 136 6.33 -5.57 -2.50
N ASP A 137 5.04 -5.44 -2.74
CA ASP A 137 4.29 -4.19 -2.60
C ASP A 137 4.14 -3.75 -1.13
N SER A 138 4.21 -4.66 -0.15
CA SER A 138 4.30 -4.30 1.27
C SER A 138 5.58 -3.51 1.59
N LEU A 139 6.69 -3.78 0.87
CA LEU A 139 7.93 -3.00 0.99
C LEU A 139 7.73 -1.57 0.48
N ILE A 140 6.96 -1.39 -0.61
CA ILE A 140 6.59 -0.06 -1.12
C ILE A 140 5.77 0.70 -0.07
N ILE A 141 4.79 0.03 0.56
CA ILE A 141 3.93 0.64 1.59
C ILE A 141 4.77 1.15 2.77
N GLN A 142 5.68 0.32 3.28
CA GLN A 142 6.52 0.70 4.41
C GLN A 142 7.52 1.80 4.05
N SER A 143 8.17 1.71 2.90
CA SER A 143 9.18 2.70 2.50
C SER A 143 8.58 4.07 2.16
N ILE A 144 7.39 4.12 1.54
CA ILE A 144 6.72 5.42 1.30
C ILE A 144 6.19 6.04 2.60
N GLY A 145 5.74 5.23 3.56
CA GLY A 145 5.40 5.70 4.91
C GLY A 145 6.60 6.31 5.62
N LEU A 146 7.75 5.63 5.57
CA LEU A 146 9.00 6.15 6.13
C LEU A 146 9.41 7.49 5.47
N LEU A 147 9.31 7.58 4.13
CA LEU A 147 9.63 8.81 3.41
C LEU A 147 8.73 9.99 3.85
N ASP A 148 7.42 9.75 3.99
CA ASP A 148 6.48 10.76 4.46
C ASP A 148 6.72 11.16 5.92
N ASP A 149 7.20 10.25 6.77
CA ASP A 149 7.57 10.54 8.16
C ASP A 149 8.89 11.32 8.23
N ILE A 150 9.90 10.97 7.43
CA ILE A 150 11.14 11.76 7.31
C ILE A 150 10.80 13.20 6.92
N ASP A 151 9.95 13.41 5.90
CA ASP A 151 9.53 14.75 5.47
C ASP A 151 8.86 15.55 6.61
N LYS A 152 8.01 14.92 7.42
CA LYS A 152 7.35 15.56 8.56
C LYS A 152 8.35 15.93 9.66
N PHE A 153 9.20 14.97 10.08
CA PHE A 153 10.17 15.20 11.17
C PHE A 153 11.20 16.25 10.77
N THR A 154 11.71 16.18 9.55
CA THR A 154 12.65 17.18 9.02
C THR A 154 12.04 18.57 9.04
N ASN A 155 10.80 18.75 8.58
CA ASN A 155 10.11 20.06 8.63
C ASN A 155 9.92 20.58 10.05
N ILE A 156 9.58 19.70 11.01
CA ILE A 156 9.44 20.08 12.43
C ILE A 156 10.79 20.54 12.99
N LEU A 157 11.86 19.77 12.74
CA LEU A 157 13.21 20.11 13.23
C LEU A 157 13.71 21.42 12.62
N ILE A 158 13.54 21.62 11.32
CA ILE A 158 13.88 22.86 10.64
C ILE A 158 13.15 24.05 11.25
N GLY A 159 11.84 23.91 11.51
CA GLY A 159 11.06 24.94 12.18
C GLY A 159 11.64 25.30 13.55
N ARG A 160 12.04 24.30 14.34
CA ARG A 160 12.68 24.53 15.65
C ARG A 160 14.06 25.20 15.54
N VAL A 161 14.87 24.78 14.57
CA VAL A 161 16.17 25.42 14.34
C VAL A 161 15.99 26.87 13.92
N ARG A 162 15.03 27.17 13.03
CA ARG A 162 14.73 28.54 12.61
C ARG A 162 14.27 29.42 13.78
N GLU A 163 13.32 28.94 14.59
CA GLU A 163 12.84 29.64 15.80
C GLU A 163 13.99 29.89 16.78
N TRP A 164 14.84 28.89 17.03
CA TRP A 164 15.94 29.00 17.97
C TRP A 164 17.05 29.91 17.47
N TYR A 165 17.50 29.71 16.21
CA TYR A 165 18.59 30.53 15.64
C TYR A 165 18.16 31.98 15.37
N SER A 166 16.89 32.25 15.15
CA SER A 166 16.35 33.62 15.03
C SER A 166 16.51 34.46 16.29
N ILE A 167 16.76 33.88 17.46
CA ILE A 167 17.15 34.62 18.68
C ILE A 167 18.55 35.26 18.47
N HIS A 168 19.44 34.57 17.75
CA HIS A 168 20.80 35.01 17.48
C HIS A 168 20.89 35.86 16.20
N PHE A 169 20.22 35.44 15.12
CA PHE A 169 20.25 36.10 13.81
C PHE A 169 18.86 36.10 13.16
N PRO A 170 17.95 37.00 13.61
CA PRO A 170 16.55 37.02 13.17
C PRO A 170 16.41 37.35 11.68
N GLU A 171 17.30 38.19 11.13
CA GLU A 171 17.24 38.64 9.73
C GLU A 171 17.48 37.49 8.75
N LEU A 172 18.23 36.46 9.13
CA LEU A 172 18.55 35.32 8.28
C LEU A 172 17.29 34.54 7.85
N ASP A 173 16.27 34.49 8.72
CA ASP A 173 15.03 33.76 8.44
C ASP A 173 14.30 34.27 7.18
N HIS A 174 14.34 35.58 6.98
CA HIS A 174 13.74 36.25 5.82
C HIS A 174 14.65 36.24 4.59
N LEU A 175 15.97 36.35 4.80
CA LEU A 175 16.94 36.42 3.72
C LEU A 175 17.16 35.06 3.03
N VAL A 176 16.98 33.95 3.78
CA VAL A 176 17.20 32.59 3.29
C VAL A 176 15.93 31.75 3.48
N PRO A 177 14.96 31.85 2.55
CA PRO A 177 13.75 31.06 2.62
C PRO A 177 13.97 29.57 2.37
N ASP A 178 15.04 29.19 1.65
CA ASP A 178 15.38 27.80 1.40
C ASP A 178 15.89 27.13 2.67
N HIS A 179 15.25 26.00 3.05
CA HIS A 179 15.53 25.32 4.29
C HIS A 179 16.90 24.64 4.30
N GLU A 180 17.30 24.03 3.19
CA GLU A 180 18.58 23.32 3.11
C GLU A 180 19.76 24.30 3.17
N ILE A 181 19.65 25.42 2.46
CA ILE A 181 20.63 26.51 2.48
C ILE A 181 20.74 27.09 3.89
N TYR A 182 19.61 27.36 4.53
CA TYR A 182 19.57 27.89 5.90
C TYR A 182 20.33 27.00 6.90
N ILE A 183 20.05 25.69 6.86
CA ILE A 183 20.70 24.69 7.73
C ILE A 183 22.21 24.59 7.43
N LYS A 184 22.60 24.59 6.16
CA LYS A 184 24.02 24.56 5.74
C LYS A 184 24.80 25.77 6.26
N LEU A 185 24.21 26.96 6.20
CA LEU A 185 24.84 28.18 6.72
C LEU A 185 25.07 28.12 8.23
N ILE A 186 24.06 27.71 9.02
CA ILE A 186 24.21 27.57 10.47
C ILE A 186 25.27 26.54 10.82
N MET A 187 25.26 25.38 10.14
CA MET A 187 26.21 24.32 10.41
C MET A 187 27.65 24.75 10.10
N ALA A 188 27.86 25.49 9.00
CA ALA A 188 29.17 25.87 8.56
C ALA A 188 29.73 27.08 9.31
N LEU A 189 28.90 28.09 9.55
CA LEU A 189 29.35 29.39 10.08
C LEU A 189 28.97 29.54 11.58
N GLY A 190 27.72 29.37 11.95
CA GLY A 190 27.25 29.46 13.35
C GLY A 190 27.25 30.86 13.91
N GLN A 191 28.41 31.43 14.23
CA GLN A 191 28.54 32.80 14.76
C GLN A 191 28.30 33.84 13.66
N ARG A 192 27.62 34.95 13.99
CA ARG A 192 27.35 36.06 13.06
C ARG A 192 28.65 36.66 12.50
N SER A 193 29.72 36.73 13.31
CA SER A 193 31.00 37.22 12.89
C SER A 193 31.66 36.39 11.78
N GLU A 194 31.25 35.16 11.59
CA GLU A 194 31.75 34.25 10.55
C GLU A 194 30.99 34.39 9.21
N PHE A 195 29.86 35.13 9.19
CA PHE A 195 29.07 35.36 7.98
C PHE A 195 29.71 36.43 7.11
N THR A 196 30.93 36.13 6.60
CA THR A 196 31.53 36.94 5.57
C THR A 196 31.01 36.54 4.18
N LYS A 197 31.06 37.44 3.20
CA LYS A 197 30.59 37.18 1.83
C LYS A 197 31.23 35.91 1.25
N GLU A 198 32.54 35.75 1.39
CA GLU A 198 33.30 34.61 0.88
C GLU A 198 32.89 33.29 1.58
N ALA A 199 32.71 33.36 2.89
CA ALA A 199 32.31 32.18 3.70
C ALA A 199 30.90 31.71 3.33
N ILE A 200 29.96 32.62 3.13
CA ILE A 200 28.59 32.34 2.71
C ILE A 200 28.56 31.68 1.32
N MET A 201 29.25 32.28 0.37
CA MET A 201 29.37 31.72 -1.00
C MET A 201 29.95 30.32 -0.97
N LYS A 202 30.98 30.06 -0.19
CA LYS A 202 31.63 28.75 -0.04
C LYS A 202 30.69 27.71 0.66
N ALA A 203 29.96 28.12 1.70
CA ALA A 203 29.13 27.23 2.48
C ALA A 203 27.83 26.83 1.77
N ALA A 204 27.22 27.74 1.02
CA ALA A 204 25.89 27.58 0.48
C ALA A 204 25.77 27.74 -1.04
N GLY A 205 26.80 28.16 -1.73
CA GLY A 205 26.80 28.37 -3.19
C GLY A 205 25.85 29.49 -3.64
N LEU A 206 25.58 30.44 -2.76
CA LEU A 206 24.76 31.62 -3.08
C LEU A 206 25.48 32.59 -3.99
N SER A 207 24.73 33.42 -4.71
CA SER A 207 25.25 34.49 -5.53
C SER A 207 26.01 35.56 -4.70
N GLU A 208 26.85 36.30 -5.37
CA GLU A 208 27.62 37.38 -4.73
C GLU A 208 26.69 38.43 -4.07
N GLU A 209 25.65 38.83 -4.77
CA GLU A 209 24.64 39.81 -4.29
C GLU A 209 23.87 39.30 -3.05
N GLU A 210 23.44 38.04 -3.06
CA GLU A 210 22.73 37.43 -1.91
C GLU A 210 23.67 37.30 -0.70
N SER A 211 24.91 36.88 -0.94
CA SER A 211 25.91 36.71 0.11
C SER A 211 26.28 38.04 0.78
N GLU A 212 26.38 39.11 0.00
CA GLU A 212 26.65 40.46 0.50
C GLU A 212 25.52 40.96 1.41
N LYS A 213 24.29 40.81 0.97
CA LYS A 213 23.07 41.17 1.78
C LYS A 213 23.04 40.43 3.12
N ILE A 214 23.39 39.16 3.11
CA ILE A 214 23.40 38.34 4.36
C ILE A 214 24.57 38.80 5.25
N ALA A 215 25.76 39.08 4.69
CA ALA A 215 26.91 39.55 5.47
C ALA A 215 26.63 40.92 6.11
N GLU A 216 26.05 41.86 5.37
CA GLU A 216 25.66 43.18 5.91
C GLU A 216 24.62 43.02 7.03
N ALA A 217 23.61 42.15 6.87
CA ALA A 217 22.63 41.88 7.88
C ALA A 217 23.26 41.26 9.13
N ALA A 218 24.21 40.34 9.00
CA ALA A 218 24.93 39.74 10.10
C ALA A 218 25.72 40.75 10.92
N ALA A 219 26.38 41.71 10.24
CA ALA A 219 27.16 42.79 10.89
C ALA A 219 26.25 43.76 11.68
N ASN A 220 25.04 44.01 11.21
CA ASN A 220 24.11 44.98 11.79
C ASN A 220 22.96 44.33 12.62
N SER A 221 23.00 43.03 12.82
CA SER A 221 21.92 42.30 13.49
C SER A 221 21.75 42.68 14.93
N LEU A 222 20.47 42.81 15.34
CA LEU A 222 20.04 43.08 16.69
C LEU A 222 19.84 41.84 17.56
N GLY A 223 20.11 40.64 17.03
CA GLY A 223 19.93 39.39 17.75
C GLY A 223 20.88 39.22 18.95
N ALA A 224 20.51 38.36 19.88
CA ALA A 224 21.33 38.05 21.07
C ALA A 224 22.63 37.35 20.67
N GLN A 225 23.66 37.48 21.47
CA GLN A 225 24.90 36.71 21.27
C GLN A 225 24.71 35.28 21.81
N PHE A 226 25.10 34.29 21.04
CA PHE A 226 25.17 32.91 21.47
C PHE A 226 26.59 32.54 21.86
N ASP A 227 26.72 31.70 22.84
CA ASP A 227 28.00 31.09 23.20
C ASP A 227 28.24 29.79 22.40
N GLU A 228 29.41 29.19 22.58
CA GLU A 228 29.76 27.97 21.84
C GLU A 228 28.91 26.76 22.27
N ILE A 229 28.35 26.77 23.50
CA ILE A 229 27.46 25.68 23.96
C ILE A 229 26.15 25.73 23.20
N ASP A 230 25.57 26.92 23.02
CA ASP A 230 24.35 27.13 22.25
C ASP A 230 24.51 26.69 20.79
N LEU A 231 25.61 27.15 20.18
CA LEU A 231 25.91 26.84 18.77
C LEU A 231 26.24 25.37 18.54
N SER A 232 26.93 24.72 19.48
CA SER A 232 27.27 23.30 19.33
C SER A 232 26.01 22.41 19.26
N SER A 233 25.00 22.74 20.11
CA SER A 233 23.71 22.05 20.11
C SER A 233 22.94 22.27 18.80
N LEU A 234 22.91 23.51 18.29
CA LEU A 234 22.30 23.85 17.01
C LEU A 234 23.00 23.18 15.85
N ARG A 235 24.36 23.28 15.78
CA ARG A 235 25.15 22.62 14.73
C ARG A 235 24.91 21.12 14.68
N ARG A 236 24.82 20.45 15.85
CA ARG A 236 24.49 19.04 15.91
C ARG A 236 23.11 18.76 15.35
N THR A 237 22.09 19.54 15.72
CA THR A 237 20.73 19.39 15.18
C THR A 237 20.71 19.61 13.65
N CYS A 238 21.44 20.63 13.17
CA CYS A 238 21.57 20.86 11.73
C CYS A 238 22.20 19.66 10.99
N LYS A 239 23.22 19.03 11.60
CA LYS A 239 23.85 17.83 11.04
C LYS A 239 22.85 16.69 10.89
N GLU A 240 22.07 16.39 11.94
CA GLU A 240 21.03 15.36 11.89
C GLU A 240 19.98 15.66 10.81
N ILE A 241 19.59 16.93 10.63
CA ILE A 241 18.66 17.33 9.55
C ILE A 241 19.25 17.03 8.18
N LEU A 242 20.53 17.32 7.95
CA LEU A 242 21.19 17.01 6.67
C LEU A 242 21.31 15.51 6.42
N GLU A 243 21.62 14.73 7.46
CA GLU A 243 21.62 13.26 7.37
C GLU A 243 20.22 12.69 7.05
N LEU A 244 19.14 13.29 7.60
CA LEU A 244 17.78 12.94 7.22
C LEU A 244 17.45 13.30 5.77
N HIS A 245 17.98 14.42 5.24
CA HIS A 245 17.82 14.73 3.82
C HIS A 245 18.51 13.71 2.91
N ASP A 246 19.69 13.22 3.29
CA ASP A 246 20.39 12.21 2.52
C ASP A 246 19.68 10.85 2.60
N LEU A 247 19.26 10.45 3.80
CA LEU A 247 18.43 9.24 3.97
C LEU A 247 17.15 9.32 3.13
N ARG A 248 16.51 10.49 3.08
CA ARG A 248 15.31 10.71 2.24
C ARG A 248 15.56 10.41 0.76
N LYS A 249 16.73 10.83 0.25
CA LYS A 249 17.13 10.55 -1.15
C LYS A 249 17.33 9.05 -1.36
N GLU A 250 18.05 8.39 -0.45
CA GLU A 250 18.27 6.94 -0.51
C GLU A 250 16.96 6.15 -0.50
N ILE A 251 16.01 6.53 0.36
CA ILE A 251 14.68 5.89 0.40
C ILE A 251 13.88 6.19 -0.87
N ALA A 252 13.98 7.39 -1.44
CA ALA A 252 13.32 7.71 -2.71
C ALA A 252 13.87 6.86 -3.87
N ASP A 253 15.18 6.66 -3.94
CA ASP A 253 15.84 5.80 -4.94
C ASP A 253 15.46 4.32 -4.72
N TYR A 254 15.39 3.87 -3.48
CA TYR A 254 14.92 2.53 -3.15
C TYR A 254 13.47 2.31 -3.61
N ILE A 255 12.57 3.27 -3.35
CA ILE A 255 11.18 3.21 -3.81
C ILE A 255 11.13 3.17 -5.35
N ASP A 256 11.96 3.96 -6.04
CA ASP A 256 12.03 3.96 -7.50
C ASP A 256 12.45 2.60 -8.05
N GLY A 257 13.44 1.96 -7.42
CA GLY A 257 13.89 0.61 -7.73
C GLY A 257 12.80 -0.44 -7.52
N LEU A 258 12.06 -0.39 -6.41
CA LEU A 258 10.92 -1.27 -6.16
C LEU A 258 9.81 -1.06 -7.18
N MET A 259 9.43 0.18 -7.45
CA MET A 259 8.38 0.53 -8.41
C MET A 259 8.72 0.08 -9.83
N SER A 260 10.00 0.13 -10.22
CA SER A 260 10.44 -0.36 -11.53
C SER A 260 10.25 -1.86 -11.71
N GLN A 261 10.32 -2.64 -10.63
CA GLN A 261 10.18 -4.10 -10.64
C GLN A 261 8.72 -4.56 -10.46
N ILE A 262 7.96 -3.87 -9.61
CA ILE A 262 6.64 -4.31 -9.14
C ILE A 262 5.51 -3.65 -9.94
N ALA A 263 5.64 -2.37 -10.26
CA ALA A 263 4.60 -1.58 -10.92
C ALA A 263 5.19 -0.63 -11.99
N PRO A 264 5.88 -1.18 -13.03
CA PRO A 264 6.58 -0.38 -14.03
C PRO A 264 5.63 0.51 -14.86
N ASN A 265 4.41 0.05 -15.15
CA ASN A 265 3.43 0.84 -15.89
C ASN A 265 2.89 2.00 -15.05
N LEU A 266 2.60 1.74 -13.78
CA LEU A 266 2.15 2.77 -12.85
C LEU A 266 3.24 3.83 -12.65
N ARG A 267 4.51 3.38 -12.50
CA ARG A 267 5.69 4.25 -12.42
C ARG A 267 5.80 5.16 -13.65
N ALA A 268 5.67 4.63 -14.86
CA ALA A 268 5.74 5.39 -16.09
C ALA A 268 4.66 6.49 -16.17
N VAL A 269 3.44 6.19 -15.73
CA VAL A 269 2.29 7.10 -15.84
C VAL A 269 2.32 8.23 -14.81
N VAL A 270 2.68 7.95 -13.54
CA VAL A 270 2.56 8.94 -12.44
C VAL A 270 3.86 9.19 -11.66
N GLY A 271 4.93 8.47 -11.97
CA GLY A 271 6.16 8.49 -11.21
C GLY A 271 6.11 7.63 -9.95
N SER A 272 7.28 7.30 -9.41
CA SER A 272 7.44 6.35 -8.31
C SER A 272 6.76 6.80 -7.03
N ALA A 273 6.96 8.06 -6.61
CA ALA A 273 6.43 8.56 -5.34
C ALA A 273 4.89 8.61 -5.30
N ILE A 274 4.24 9.06 -6.38
CA ILE A 274 2.78 9.12 -6.44
C ILE A 274 2.22 7.69 -6.58
N GLY A 275 2.84 6.85 -7.42
CA GLY A 275 2.46 5.45 -7.58
C GLY A 275 2.55 4.68 -6.27
N ALA A 276 3.65 4.82 -5.53
CA ALA A 276 3.85 4.20 -4.23
C ALA A 276 2.80 4.66 -3.19
N ARG A 277 2.46 5.95 -3.16
CA ARG A 277 1.40 6.46 -2.27
C ARG A 277 0.03 5.91 -2.64
N LEU A 278 -0.27 5.75 -3.93
CA LEU A 278 -1.54 5.14 -4.37
C LEU A 278 -1.63 3.68 -3.94
N ILE A 279 -0.54 2.90 -4.09
CA ILE A 279 -0.45 1.51 -3.62
C ILE A 279 -0.64 1.47 -2.10
N ALA A 280 0.05 2.33 -1.35
CA ALA A 280 -0.01 2.37 0.11
C ALA A 280 -1.43 2.69 0.63
N ILE A 281 -2.10 3.70 0.07
CA ILE A 281 -3.45 4.08 0.48
C ILE A 281 -4.48 3.02 0.09
N ALA A 282 -4.28 2.34 -1.04
CA ALA A 282 -5.15 1.24 -1.48
C ALA A 282 -4.97 -0.04 -0.64
N GLY A 283 -3.84 -0.19 0.06
CA GLY A 283 -3.49 -1.39 0.83
C GLY A 283 -2.72 -2.44 0.02
N GLY A 284 -2.34 -2.15 -1.23
CA GLY A 284 -1.57 -3.03 -2.11
C GLY A 284 -1.86 -2.76 -3.59
N LEU A 285 -1.01 -3.32 -4.46
CA LEU A 285 -1.16 -3.20 -5.92
C LEU A 285 -2.40 -3.94 -6.42
N GLN A 286 -2.70 -5.11 -5.86
CA GLN A 286 -3.89 -5.89 -6.19
C GLN A 286 -5.16 -5.10 -5.84
N GLU A 287 -5.22 -4.49 -4.67
CA GLU A 287 -6.36 -3.68 -4.24
C GLU A 287 -6.53 -2.44 -5.13
N LEU A 288 -5.42 -1.76 -5.45
CA LEU A 288 -5.44 -0.62 -6.37
C LEU A 288 -5.98 -1.02 -7.75
N SER A 289 -5.60 -2.18 -8.26
CA SER A 289 -6.04 -2.70 -9.56
C SER A 289 -7.54 -2.92 -9.68
N ARG A 290 -8.19 -3.26 -8.56
CA ARG A 290 -9.65 -3.49 -8.48
C ARG A 290 -10.45 -2.20 -8.38
N MET A 291 -9.80 -1.10 -8.02
CA MET A 291 -10.50 0.18 -7.84
C MET A 291 -10.94 0.79 -9.18
N PRO A 292 -12.16 1.36 -9.26
CA PRO A 292 -12.57 2.16 -10.39
C PRO A 292 -11.78 3.47 -10.44
N ALA A 293 -11.55 4.01 -11.64
CA ALA A 293 -10.83 5.28 -11.84
C ALA A 293 -11.41 6.46 -11.04
N SER A 294 -12.72 6.47 -10.80
CA SER A 294 -13.38 7.47 -9.98
C SER A 294 -12.97 7.44 -8.50
N THR A 295 -12.72 6.26 -7.95
CA THR A 295 -12.19 6.08 -6.59
C THR A 295 -10.73 6.50 -6.53
N ILE A 296 -9.91 6.07 -7.50
CA ILE A 296 -8.49 6.45 -7.61
C ILE A 296 -8.35 7.98 -7.72
N GLN A 297 -9.28 8.65 -8.41
CA GLN A 297 -9.25 10.11 -8.56
C GLN A 297 -9.27 10.86 -7.21
N VAL A 298 -9.96 10.35 -6.21
CA VAL A 298 -10.15 10.98 -4.90
C VAL A 298 -9.45 10.26 -3.76
N LEU A 299 -8.67 9.22 -4.07
CA LEU A 299 -7.93 8.43 -3.11
C LEU A 299 -6.98 9.32 -2.29
N GLY A 300 -7.01 9.20 -0.95
CA GLY A 300 -6.31 10.08 -0.02
C GLY A 300 -7.06 11.36 0.34
N ALA A 301 -8.28 11.56 -0.18
CA ALA A 301 -9.16 12.67 0.18
C ALA A 301 -10.44 12.22 0.90
N GLU A 302 -10.43 11.03 1.54
CA GLU A 302 -11.60 10.39 2.14
C GLU A 302 -12.25 11.27 3.19
N LYS A 303 -11.45 11.92 4.06
CA LYS A 303 -11.97 12.85 5.09
C LYS A 303 -12.76 14.02 4.47
N ALA A 304 -12.27 14.55 3.34
CA ALA A 304 -12.94 15.63 2.62
C ALA A 304 -14.22 15.13 1.92
N LEU A 305 -14.16 13.93 1.34
CA LEU A 305 -15.30 13.28 0.69
C LEU A 305 -16.42 13.01 1.71
N PHE A 306 -16.11 12.39 2.84
CA PHE A 306 -17.10 12.15 3.91
C PHE A 306 -17.68 13.44 4.49
N ARG A 307 -16.86 14.49 4.63
CA ARG A 307 -17.36 15.80 5.06
C ARG A 307 -18.34 16.40 4.05
N ALA A 308 -18.04 16.29 2.76
CA ALA A 308 -18.93 16.77 1.70
C ALA A 308 -20.26 16.01 1.69
N LEU A 309 -20.25 14.70 1.86
CA LEU A 309 -21.46 13.87 1.94
C LEU A 309 -22.33 14.24 3.15
N LYS A 310 -21.71 14.46 4.34
CA LYS A 310 -22.47 14.81 5.56
C LYS A 310 -23.02 16.24 5.54
N LYS A 311 -22.29 17.22 4.97
CA LYS A 311 -22.62 18.64 5.04
C LYS A 311 -23.15 19.23 3.72
N LYS A 312 -23.53 18.40 2.75
CA LYS A 312 -23.95 18.83 1.40
C LYS A 312 -22.96 19.77 0.71
N GLY A 313 -21.66 19.66 1.02
CA GLY A 313 -20.59 20.42 0.37
C GLY A 313 -20.22 19.84 -0.99
N SER A 314 -19.41 20.56 -1.77
CA SER A 314 -18.89 20.01 -3.03
C SER A 314 -17.83 18.93 -2.74
N PRO A 315 -17.92 17.76 -3.40
CA PRO A 315 -16.95 16.70 -3.21
C PRO A 315 -15.55 17.09 -3.72
N PRO A 316 -14.49 16.48 -3.17
CA PRO A 316 -13.12 16.73 -3.63
C PRO A 316 -12.98 16.35 -5.11
N LYS A 317 -12.25 17.17 -5.88
CA LYS A 317 -12.01 16.92 -7.31
C LYS A 317 -10.82 16.01 -7.56
N HIS A 318 -9.96 15.82 -6.58
CA HIS A 318 -8.72 15.03 -6.62
C HIS A 318 -8.24 14.71 -5.18
N GLY A 319 -7.54 13.62 -5.04
CA GLY A 319 -6.83 13.21 -3.82
C GLY A 319 -5.31 13.32 -3.99
N VAL A 320 -4.56 12.26 -3.68
CA VAL A 320 -3.09 12.17 -3.80
C VAL A 320 -2.59 12.56 -5.19
N ILE A 321 -3.33 12.23 -6.25
CA ILE A 321 -2.99 12.58 -7.62
C ILE A 321 -2.89 14.10 -7.88
N PHE A 322 -3.27 14.95 -6.91
CA PHE A 322 -3.02 16.39 -6.98
C PHE A 322 -1.52 16.74 -7.02
N GLN A 323 -0.68 15.87 -6.48
CA GLN A 323 0.78 16.05 -6.49
C GLN A 323 1.37 15.93 -7.89
N TYR A 324 0.64 15.34 -8.86
CA TYR A 324 1.07 15.24 -10.25
C TYR A 324 1.24 16.65 -10.86
N PRO A 325 2.40 16.96 -11.47
CA PRO A 325 2.74 18.32 -11.89
C PRO A 325 1.68 19.00 -12.75
N GLU A 326 1.12 18.28 -13.73
CA GLU A 326 0.11 18.82 -14.64
C GLU A 326 -1.25 19.07 -13.97
N VAL A 327 -1.56 18.39 -12.86
CA VAL A 327 -2.76 18.67 -12.06
C VAL A 327 -2.51 19.85 -11.15
N ARG A 328 -1.37 19.88 -10.45
CA ARG A 328 -0.99 20.93 -9.50
C ARG A 328 -0.84 22.27 -10.20
N GLY A 329 -0.12 22.32 -11.33
CA GLY A 329 0.15 23.53 -12.12
C GLY A 329 -1.05 24.01 -12.96
N ALA A 330 -2.12 23.23 -13.07
CA ALA A 330 -3.28 23.63 -13.87
C ALA A 330 -4.18 24.66 -13.15
N PRO A 331 -4.86 25.55 -13.91
CA PRO A 331 -5.93 26.40 -13.37
C PRO A 331 -7.01 25.57 -12.67
N LYS A 332 -7.61 26.11 -11.60
CA LYS A 332 -8.63 25.42 -10.77
C LYS A 332 -9.76 24.78 -11.58
N LYS A 333 -10.18 25.42 -12.70
CA LYS A 333 -11.24 24.91 -13.61
C LYS A 333 -10.82 23.62 -14.34
N LEU A 334 -9.52 23.40 -14.60
CA LEU A 334 -8.99 22.26 -15.35
C LEU A 334 -8.59 21.07 -14.47
N ARG A 335 -8.22 21.32 -13.22
CA ARG A 335 -7.67 20.27 -12.31
C ARG A 335 -8.52 19.01 -12.28
N GLY A 336 -9.84 19.14 -12.16
CA GLY A 336 -10.74 17.98 -12.13
C GLY A 336 -10.81 17.20 -13.46
N LYS A 337 -10.70 17.90 -14.61
CA LYS A 337 -10.69 17.25 -15.94
C LYS A 337 -9.37 16.48 -16.15
N ILE A 338 -8.23 17.09 -15.77
CA ILE A 338 -6.90 16.44 -15.86
C ILE A 338 -6.81 15.28 -14.89
N ALA A 339 -7.25 15.46 -13.62
CA ALA A 339 -7.26 14.40 -12.62
C ALA A 339 -8.07 13.17 -13.08
N ARG A 340 -9.21 13.38 -13.76
CA ARG A 340 -10.01 12.28 -14.32
C ARG A 340 -9.29 11.55 -15.45
N ALA A 341 -8.60 12.28 -16.33
CA ALA A 341 -7.82 11.67 -17.39
C ALA A 341 -6.65 10.85 -16.82
N LEU A 342 -5.96 11.39 -15.81
CA LEU A 342 -4.87 10.74 -15.10
C LEU A 342 -5.34 9.46 -14.40
N SER A 343 -6.40 9.55 -13.58
CA SER A 343 -6.92 8.39 -12.84
C SER A 343 -7.38 7.24 -13.75
N GLY A 344 -7.88 7.57 -14.95
CA GLY A 344 -8.21 6.56 -15.95
C GLY A 344 -6.98 5.77 -16.43
N LYS A 345 -5.85 6.45 -16.65
CA LYS A 345 -4.59 5.80 -17.05
C LYS A 345 -3.94 5.05 -15.90
N VAL A 346 -4.00 5.60 -14.70
CA VAL A 346 -3.57 4.92 -13.46
C VAL A 346 -4.31 3.60 -13.26
N ALA A 347 -5.64 3.60 -13.43
CA ALA A 347 -6.45 2.38 -13.29
C ALA A 347 -6.06 1.29 -14.31
N ILE A 348 -5.71 1.67 -15.54
CA ILE A 348 -5.24 0.72 -16.56
C ILE A 348 -3.85 0.22 -16.19
N ALA A 349 -2.91 1.12 -15.87
CA ALA A 349 -1.55 0.78 -15.50
C ALA A 349 -1.50 -0.20 -14.31
N ALA A 350 -2.23 0.10 -13.23
CA ALA A 350 -2.30 -0.77 -12.05
C ALA A 350 -2.87 -2.16 -12.36
N ARG A 351 -3.86 -2.28 -13.26
CA ARG A 351 -4.39 -3.57 -13.69
C ARG A 351 -3.39 -4.37 -14.49
N VAL A 352 -2.68 -3.73 -15.41
CA VAL A 352 -1.67 -4.39 -16.23
C VAL A 352 -0.51 -4.88 -15.34
N ASP A 353 -0.04 -4.03 -14.41
CA ASP A 353 1.01 -4.41 -13.46
C ASP A 353 0.59 -5.57 -12.56
N ALA A 354 -0.68 -5.59 -12.11
CA ALA A 354 -1.18 -6.63 -11.21
C ALA A 354 -1.51 -7.97 -11.90
N MET A 355 -1.79 -7.98 -13.21
CA MET A 355 -2.33 -9.15 -13.90
C MET A 355 -1.40 -9.74 -14.95
N SER A 356 -0.96 -8.93 -15.92
CA SER A 356 -0.19 -9.45 -17.08
C SER A 356 1.30 -9.22 -16.98
N GLY A 357 1.71 -8.16 -16.27
CA GLY A 357 3.12 -7.75 -16.21
C GLY A 357 3.69 -7.21 -17.53
N GLU A 358 2.86 -7.07 -18.59
CA GLU A 358 3.28 -6.50 -19.86
C GLU A 358 3.59 -5.01 -19.71
N PHE A 359 4.71 -4.54 -20.29
CA PHE A 359 5.04 -3.12 -20.22
C PHE A 359 4.34 -2.34 -21.33
N VAL A 360 3.38 -1.52 -20.95
CA VAL A 360 2.62 -0.60 -21.80
C VAL A 360 2.69 0.85 -21.32
N GLY A 361 3.55 1.12 -20.35
CA GLY A 361 3.65 2.40 -19.62
C GLY A 361 3.86 3.59 -20.52
N ASP A 362 4.81 3.51 -21.47
CA ASP A 362 5.14 4.61 -22.38
C ASP A 362 3.94 4.98 -23.28
N LYS A 363 3.18 3.99 -23.74
CA LYS A 363 1.96 4.21 -24.52
C LYS A 363 0.90 4.93 -23.67
N LEU A 364 0.70 4.48 -22.44
CA LEU A 364 -0.27 5.10 -21.53
C LEU A 364 0.10 6.53 -21.17
N GLU A 365 1.39 6.80 -20.96
CA GLU A 365 1.91 8.15 -20.71
C GLU A 365 1.72 9.06 -21.93
N ALA A 366 2.08 8.61 -23.13
CA ALA A 366 1.92 9.38 -24.37
C ALA A 366 0.43 9.73 -24.62
N GLU A 367 -0.47 8.78 -24.44
CA GLU A 367 -1.91 9.01 -24.55
C GLU A 367 -2.43 9.99 -23.49
N LEU A 368 -1.91 9.93 -22.25
CA LEU A 368 -2.23 10.87 -21.18
C LEU A 368 -1.77 12.27 -21.52
N ARG A 369 -0.51 12.45 -21.97
CA ARG A 369 0.05 13.74 -22.38
C ARG A 369 -0.77 14.38 -23.52
N ALA A 370 -1.13 13.60 -24.54
CA ALA A 370 -1.99 14.04 -25.64
C ALA A 370 -3.37 14.49 -25.13
N ARG A 371 -3.97 13.72 -24.21
CA ARG A 371 -5.26 14.06 -23.62
C ARG A 371 -5.21 15.35 -22.79
N ILE A 372 -4.16 15.55 -21.99
CA ILE A 372 -3.94 16.77 -21.21
C ILE A 372 -3.76 17.98 -22.12
N ALA A 373 -2.98 17.84 -23.20
CA ALA A 373 -2.80 18.89 -24.20
C ALA A 373 -4.13 19.32 -24.83
N ASN A 374 -5.00 18.37 -25.19
CA ASN A 374 -6.32 18.63 -25.72
C ASN A 374 -7.24 19.36 -24.71
N ILE A 375 -7.19 18.94 -23.41
CA ILE A 375 -7.94 19.62 -22.36
C ILE A 375 -7.48 21.07 -22.19
N LYS A 376 -6.16 21.33 -22.26
CA LYS A 376 -5.60 22.69 -22.18
C LYS A 376 -5.97 23.54 -23.39
N LYS A 377 -6.00 22.97 -24.63
CA LYS A 377 -6.38 23.67 -25.87
C LYS A 377 -7.85 24.02 -25.91
N ALA A 378 -8.74 23.16 -25.44
CA ALA A 378 -10.19 23.37 -25.48
C ALA A 378 -10.63 24.67 -24.76
N ILE A 379 -9.96 25.01 -23.65
CA ILE A 379 -10.29 26.24 -22.88
C ILE A 379 -9.61 27.49 -23.45
N ARG A 380 -8.47 27.35 -24.16
CA ARG A 380 -7.93 28.54 -24.89
C ARG A 380 -8.82 29.00 -26.01
N LYS A 381 -9.78 28.19 -26.46
CA LYS A 381 -10.79 28.55 -27.48
C LYS A 381 -12.09 29.12 -26.86
N GLU A 382 -12.27 28.92 -25.54
CA GLU A 382 -13.45 29.40 -24.79
C GLU A 382 -13.18 30.75 -24.06
N LEU A 383 -11.92 31.22 -24.07
CA LEU A 383 -11.47 32.55 -23.60
C LEU A 383 -11.12 33.45 -24.76
#